data_f1be495a724ad8c18a7419b848b7b063
#
_entry.id   f1be495a724ad8c18a7419b848b7b063
#
_cell.length_a   1.000
_cell.length_b   1.000
_cell.length_c   1.000
_cell.angle_alpha   90.00
_cell.angle_beta   90.00
_cell.angle_gamma   90.00
#
_symmetry.space_group_name_H-M   'P 1'
#
loop_
_entity.id
_entity.type
_entity.pdbx_description
1 polymer ?
#
loop_
_entity_poly.entity_id
_entity_poly.type
_entity_poly.pdbx_seq_one_letter_code
_entity_poly.pdbx_strand_id
1 'polypeptide(L)'
;MSELKPQGLKKSQILLYGFFGMFLNTFYLMFLAYNRLFYLTNVLQLSTQISAVVNTLSVWGNVVTMLLAGAIIEKFTFKSGKFRTWTIIGGIVVGIAFTLLFANFGLSQGVAGALFVVMFVIQSIGYNTLWVAERSLVGPMSTTAADANSLAMVAQQGSTLGGLIYGVVNPFIMKAVGDNYTWTALVYGLFIVLGTLGMFSLTRNFDSGSEPVVAAQKKEQVKGGFLKAMTGPTLPFFFAMILNNMHLGFFMTLLAYFTQYVLQDPVILSTAVTAGSVAGLIGAWLSKIICDKMGKKRAFVYFSILTGILYMLIAFIGRTSIPFLILRVAIGCFSVVGGMLIPVFANDIADYNLMKYGTDNRVMIQSISGTTIRFGSALSATVCSFALVAIGYDATVQITEKMINSITYLMAFAPAAVCVLSALIFIFYHIDEKELDTWRAERAAQKAAKNA
;
A
#
# COMPACT_ATOMS: atom_id res chain seq x y z
N MET A 1 -30.95 -36.53 -10.15
CA MET A 1 -30.17 -35.31 -10.45
C MET A 1 -28.94 -35.37 -9.58
N SER A 2 -27.79 -35.70 -10.16
CA SER A 2 -26.50 -35.73 -9.45
C SER A 2 -26.15 -34.29 -9.07
N GLU A 3 -26.10 -33.98 -7.77
CA GLU A 3 -25.54 -32.73 -7.28
C GLU A 3 -24.10 -32.62 -7.76
N LEU A 4 -23.90 -31.81 -8.79
CA LEU A 4 -22.55 -31.39 -9.20
C LEU A 4 -21.96 -30.64 -8.03
N LYS A 5 -21.02 -31.28 -7.30
CA LYS A 5 -20.20 -30.59 -6.32
C LYS A 5 -19.52 -29.42 -7.04
N PRO A 6 -19.59 -28.19 -6.52
CA PRO A 6 -18.93 -27.06 -7.14
C PRO A 6 -17.44 -27.38 -7.26
N GLN A 7 -16.95 -27.44 -8.49
CA GLN A 7 -15.52 -27.62 -8.74
C GLN A 7 -14.82 -26.34 -8.26
N GLY A 8 -13.96 -26.47 -7.24
CA GLY A 8 -13.13 -25.38 -6.77
C GLY A 8 -12.20 -24.87 -7.88
N LEU A 9 -11.63 -23.68 -7.69
CA LEU A 9 -10.69 -23.06 -8.62
C LEU A 9 -9.48 -23.98 -8.89
N LYS A 10 -9.05 -24.04 -10.13
CA LYS A 10 -7.80 -24.74 -10.49
C LYS A 10 -6.60 -23.99 -9.89
N LYS A 11 -5.61 -24.70 -9.37
CA LYS A 11 -4.36 -24.12 -8.82
C LYS A 11 -3.70 -23.12 -9.77
N SER A 12 -3.72 -23.42 -11.08
CA SER A 12 -3.18 -22.52 -12.11
C SER A 12 -3.93 -21.18 -12.18
N GLN A 13 -5.25 -21.17 -12.02
CA GLN A 13 -6.05 -19.95 -12.03
C GLN A 13 -5.74 -19.08 -10.80
N ILE A 14 -5.55 -19.70 -9.64
CA ILE A 14 -5.16 -19.01 -8.42
C ILE A 14 -3.78 -18.37 -8.58
N LEU A 15 -2.79 -19.12 -9.06
CA LEU A 15 -1.42 -18.60 -9.30
C LEU A 15 -1.39 -17.48 -10.33
N LEU A 16 -2.11 -17.64 -11.45
CA LEU A 16 -2.21 -16.61 -12.49
C LEU A 16 -2.90 -15.33 -12.00
N TYR A 17 -3.88 -15.44 -11.09
CA TYR A 17 -4.50 -14.28 -10.46
C TYR A 17 -3.47 -13.45 -9.67
N GLY A 18 -2.62 -14.10 -8.87
CA GLY A 18 -1.55 -13.40 -8.16
C GLY A 18 -0.50 -12.79 -9.06
N PHE A 19 -0.13 -13.51 -10.14
CA PHE A 19 0.86 -13.04 -11.11
C PHE A 19 0.35 -11.83 -11.92
N PHE A 20 -0.80 -11.94 -12.54
CA PHE A 20 -1.33 -10.87 -13.38
C PHE A 20 -1.88 -9.69 -12.56
N GLY A 21 -2.58 -9.95 -11.44
CA GLY A 21 -3.22 -8.91 -10.66
C GLY A 21 -2.27 -8.12 -9.77
N MET A 22 -1.26 -8.75 -9.18
CA MET A 22 -0.43 -8.06 -8.17
C MET A 22 1.05 -8.07 -8.48
N PHE A 23 1.62 -9.17 -9.00
CA PHE A 23 3.05 -9.25 -9.25
C PHE A 23 3.51 -8.22 -10.29
N LEU A 24 2.89 -8.19 -11.48
CA LEU A 24 3.25 -7.24 -12.53
C LEU A 24 2.93 -5.78 -12.15
N ASN A 25 1.83 -5.55 -11.44
CA ASN A 25 1.43 -4.21 -11.00
C ASN A 25 2.38 -3.63 -9.95
N THR A 26 3.09 -4.48 -9.20
CA THR A 26 4.00 -4.02 -8.14
C THR A 26 5.21 -3.27 -8.69
N PHE A 27 5.70 -3.60 -9.89
CA PHE A 27 6.82 -2.88 -10.51
C PHE A 27 6.51 -1.39 -10.71
N TYR A 28 5.35 -1.09 -11.25
CA TYR A 28 4.84 0.27 -11.38
C TYR A 28 4.75 0.98 -10.03
N LEU A 29 4.14 0.32 -9.03
CA LEU A 29 3.95 0.90 -7.69
C LEU A 29 5.27 1.23 -7.01
N MET A 30 6.26 0.33 -7.08
CA MET A 30 7.56 0.52 -6.48
C MET A 30 8.32 1.66 -7.17
N PHE A 31 8.33 1.69 -8.50
CA PHE A 31 8.98 2.78 -9.23
C PHE A 31 8.38 4.14 -8.87
N LEU A 32 7.05 4.23 -8.86
CA LEU A 32 6.35 5.45 -8.49
C LEU A 32 6.64 5.87 -7.04
N ALA A 33 6.63 4.94 -6.10
CA ALA A 33 6.80 5.24 -4.68
C ALA A 33 8.19 5.78 -4.34
N TYR A 34 9.23 5.21 -4.95
CA TYR A 34 10.61 5.58 -4.65
C TYR A 34 11.12 6.77 -5.47
N ASN A 35 10.59 6.96 -6.69
CA ASN A 35 11.20 7.91 -7.62
C ASN A 35 10.39 9.19 -7.84
N ARG A 36 9.13 9.25 -7.42
CA ARG A 36 8.23 10.37 -7.76
C ARG A 36 8.77 11.74 -7.35
N LEU A 37 9.07 11.94 -6.07
CA LEU A 37 9.54 13.24 -5.58
C LEU A 37 10.95 13.54 -6.09
N PHE A 38 11.81 12.53 -6.13
CA PHE A 38 13.16 12.64 -6.67
C PHE A 38 13.16 13.04 -8.16
N TYR A 39 12.23 12.49 -8.96
CA TYR A 39 12.05 12.86 -10.35
C TYR A 39 11.68 14.35 -10.52
N LEU A 40 10.75 14.84 -9.70
CA LEU A 40 10.33 16.26 -9.74
C LEU A 40 11.51 17.20 -9.47
N THR A 41 12.32 16.91 -8.46
CA THR A 41 13.42 17.79 -8.03
C THR A 41 14.68 17.61 -8.86
N ASN A 42 15.08 16.37 -9.18
CA ASN A 42 16.40 16.07 -9.73
C ASN A 42 16.41 15.86 -11.25
N VAL A 43 15.29 15.39 -11.81
CA VAL A 43 15.20 15.11 -13.25
C VAL A 43 14.48 16.24 -13.99
N LEU A 44 13.29 16.64 -13.51
CA LEU A 44 12.58 17.81 -14.06
C LEU A 44 13.16 19.13 -13.56
N GLN A 45 14.02 19.10 -12.55
CA GLN A 45 14.66 20.29 -11.96
C GLN A 45 13.65 21.39 -11.59
N LEU A 46 12.48 20.98 -11.12
CA LEU A 46 11.53 21.93 -10.56
C LEU A 46 12.07 22.47 -9.23
N SER A 47 11.82 23.75 -8.95
CA SER A 47 12.17 24.29 -7.64
C SER A 47 11.54 23.43 -6.53
N THR A 48 12.20 23.32 -5.37
CA THR A 48 11.75 22.45 -4.29
C THR A 48 10.35 22.84 -3.80
N GLN A 49 10.02 24.15 -3.83
CA GLN A 49 8.71 24.68 -3.47
C GLN A 49 7.62 24.17 -4.45
N ILE A 50 7.87 24.27 -5.76
CA ILE A 50 6.94 23.77 -6.78
C ILE A 50 6.80 22.25 -6.65
N SER A 51 7.91 21.52 -6.50
CA SER A 51 7.92 20.07 -6.30
C SER A 51 7.11 19.65 -5.08
N ALA A 52 7.19 20.39 -3.97
CA ALA A 52 6.42 20.11 -2.75
C ALA A 52 4.91 20.28 -2.98
N VAL A 53 4.49 21.36 -3.64
CA VAL A 53 3.08 21.59 -3.97
C VAL A 53 2.56 20.53 -4.95
N VAL A 54 3.30 20.28 -6.04
CA VAL A 54 2.96 19.28 -7.07
C VAL A 54 2.82 17.89 -6.45
N ASN A 55 3.79 17.47 -5.63
CA ASN A 55 3.75 16.16 -4.97
C ASN A 55 2.56 16.06 -4.00
N THR A 56 2.30 17.10 -3.21
CA THR A 56 1.18 17.15 -2.28
C THR A 56 -0.16 17.05 -2.99
N LEU A 57 -0.40 17.88 -4.01
CA LEU A 57 -1.62 17.81 -4.82
C LEU A 57 -1.82 16.44 -5.45
N SER A 58 -0.74 15.83 -5.93
CA SER A 58 -0.75 14.51 -6.54
C SER A 58 -1.21 13.43 -5.54
N VAL A 59 -0.60 13.36 -4.35
CA VAL A 59 -0.93 12.31 -3.38
C VAL A 59 -2.32 12.47 -2.77
N TRP A 60 -2.78 13.70 -2.54
CA TRP A 60 -4.14 13.95 -2.08
C TRP A 60 -5.16 13.70 -3.19
N GLY A 61 -4.83 14.01 -4.45
CA GLY A 61 -5.61 13.61 -5.62
C GLY A 61 -5.81 12.10 -5.69
N ASN A 62 -4.77 11.30 -5.38
CA ASN A 62 -4.90 9.83 -5.30
C ASN A 62 -5.87 9.38 -4.18
N VAL A 63 -5.88 10.06 -3.04
CA VAL A 63 -6.85 9.75 -1.96
C VAL A 63 -8.28 10.01 -2.45
N VAL A 64 -8.53 11.15 -3.09
CA VAL A 64 -9.85 11.49 -3.62
C VAL A 64 -10.30 10.50 -4.71
N THR A 65 -9.42 10.18 -5.66
CA THR A 65 -9.76 9.23 -6.75
C THR A 65 -10.03 7.83 -6.24
N MET A 66 -9.39 7.40 -5.15
CA MET A 66 -9.70 6.11 -4.50
C MET A 66 -11.13 6.06 -3.94
N LEU A 67 -11.59 7.16 -3.33
CA LEU A 67 -12.96 7.25 -2.82
C LEU A 67 -14.01 7.21 -3.95
N LEU A 68 -13.65 7.73 -5.12
CA LEU A 68 -14.53 7.76 -6.31
C LEU A 68 -14.52 6.47 -7.12
N ALA A 69 -13.47 5.64 -7.01
CA ALA A 69 -13.28 4.46 -7.86
C ALA A 69 -14.46 3.48 -7.83
N GLY A 70 -15.00 3.20 -6.66
CA GLY A 70 -16.18 2.32 -6.51
C GLY A 70 -17.41 2.90 -7.21
N ALA A 71 -17.69 4.19 -7.05
CA ALA A 71 -18.82 4.86 -7.69
C ALA A 71 -18.68 4.87 -9.23
N ILE A 72 -17.46 5.04 -9.75
CA ILE A 72 -17.19 4.97 -11.19
C ILE A 72 -17.52 3.57 -11.73
N ILE A 73 -17.07 2.50 -11.06
CA ILE A 73 -17.33 1.12 -11.48
C ILE A 73 -18.83 0.78 -11.42
N GLU A 74 -19.54 1.27 -10.40
CA GLU A 74 -20.96 1.03 -10.25
C GLU A 74 -21.81 1.75 -11.30
N LYS A 75 -21.39 2.95 -11.71
CA LYS A 75 -22.12 3.77 -12.68
C LYS A 75 -22.06 3.19 -14.10
N PHE A 76 -20.95 2.56 -14.49
CA PHE A 76 -20.73 2.07 -15.84
C PHE A 76 -20.58 0.55 -15.85
N THR A 77 -21.51 -0.16 -16.50
CA THR A 77 -21.48 -1.60 -16.71
C THR A 77 -21.24 -1.92 -18.18
N PHE A 78 -20.44 -2.96 -18.45
CA PHE A 78 -20.07 -3.36 -19.79
C PHE A 78 -20.58 -4.77 -20.11
N LYS A 79 -20.97 -5.02 -21.38
CA LYS A 79 -21.40 -6.36 -21.84
C LYS A 79 -20.31 -7.43 -21.69
N SER A 80 -19.05 -7.04 -21.71
CA SER A 80 -17.90 -7.93 -21.58
C SER A 80 -17.57 -8.33 -20.13
N GLY A 81 -18.35 -7.88 -19.16
CA GLY A 81 -18.16 -8.10 -17.72
C GLY A 81 -18.02 -6.77 -16.96
N LYS A 82 -18.58 -6.75 -15.74
CA LYS A 82 -18.58 -5.53 -14.93
C LYS A 82 -17.16 -5.17 -14.45
N PHE A 83 -16.47 -6.13 -13.84
CA PHE A 83 -15.18 -5.87 -13.21
C PHE A 83 -14.01 -6.06 -14.19
N ARG A 84 -14.02 -7.15 -14.97
CA ARG A 84 -12.92 -7.45 -15.90
C ARG A 84 -12.68 -6.36 -16.95
N THR A 85 -13.71 -5.65 -17.38
CA THR A 85 -13.56 -4.54 -18.34
C THR A 85 -12.86 -3.35 -17.68
N TRP A 86 -13.15 -3.07 -16.40
CA TRP A 86 -12.46 -2.02 -15.67
C TRP A 86 -11.00 -2.36 -15.40
N THR A 87 -10.62 -3.65 -15.28
CA THR A 87 -9.21 -4.00 -15.15
C THR A 87 -8.42 -3.59 -16.39
N ILE A 88 -8.92 -3.88 -17.59
CA ILE A 88 -8.21 -3.53 -18.83
C ILE A 88 -8.22 -2.02 -19.10
N ILE A 89 -9.35 -1.34 -18.90
CA ILE A 89 -9.43 0.13 -19.06
C ILE A 89 -8.46 0.81 -18.09
N GLY A 90 -8.51 0.42 -16.82
CA GLY A 90 -7.62 0.96 -15.78
C GLY A 90 -6.14 0.73 -16.12
N GLY A 91 -5.79 -0.48 -16.56
CA GLY A 91 -4.42 -0.83 -16.92
C GLY A 91 -3.87 -0.01 -18.11
N ILE A 92 -4.67 0.17 -19.15
CA ILE A 92 -4.27 0.99 -20.32
C ILE A 92 -4.11 2.46 -19.91
N VAL A 93 -5.07 3.00 -19.14
CA VAL A 93 -4.99 4.38 -18.65
C VAL A 93 -3.74 4.57 -17.79
N VAL A 94 -3.44 3.63 -16.90
CA VAL A 94 -2.22 3.68 -16.07
C VAL A 94 -0.98 3.61 -16.96
N GLY A 95 -0.89 2.64 -17.87
CA GLY A 95 0.28 2.45 -18.72
C GLY A 95 0.65 3.71 -19.51
N ILE A 96 -0.35 4.37 -20.11
CA ILE A 96 -0.15 5.60 -20.87
C ILE A 96 0.18 6.78 -19.96
N ALA A 97 -0.67 7.05 -18.95
CA ALA A 97 -0.52 8.22 -18.09
C ALA A 97 0.74 8.14 -17.22
N PHE A 98 1.15 6.94 -16.79
CA PHE A 98 2.38 6.72 -16.05
C PHE A 98 3.63 6.97 -16.90
N THR A 99 3.64 6.56 -18.16
CA THR A 99 4.75 6.85 -19.08
C THR A 99 4.87 8.36 -19.31
N LEU A 100 3.75 9.05 -19.55
CA LEU A 100 3.71 10.50 -19.72
C LEU A 100 4.07 11.26 -18.44
N LEU A 101 3.78 10.72 -17.27
CA LEU A 101 4.13 11.27 -15.97
C LEU A 101 5.66 11.43 -15.80
N PHE A 102 6.42 10.45 -16.29
CA PHE A 102 7.87 10.45 -16.24
C PHE A 102 8.52 10.92 -17.56
N ALA A 103 7.77 11.61 -18.43
CA ALA A 103 8.30 12.21 -19.64
C ALA A 103 8.72 13.66 -19.41
N ASN A 104 9.95 13.99 -19.78
CA ASN A 104 10.44 15.37 -19.76
C ASN A 104 10.23 16.03 -21.13
N PHE A 105 9.32 16.98 -21.20
CA PHE A 105 8.96 17.68 -22.42
C PHE A 105 9.69 19.04 -22.57
N GLY A 106 10.61 19.37 -21.69
CA GLY A 106 11.33 20.66 -21.72
C GLY A 106 10.44 21.88 -21.44
N LEU A 107 9.34 21.69 -20.70
CA LEU A 107 8.36 22.74 -20.40
C LEU A 107 8.85 23.64 -19.25
N SER A 108 8.26 24.86 -19.16
CA SER A 108 8.50 25.71 -18.00
C SER A 108 8.06 25.04 -16.69
N GLN A 109 8.70 25.38 -15.57
CA GLN A 109 8.49 24.71 -14.28
C GLN A 109 7.01 24.64 -13.86
N GLY A 110 6.25 25.73 -14.05
CA GLY A 110 4.81 25.76 -13.71
C GLY A 110 3.99 24.83 -14.57
N VAL A 111 4.25 24.81 -15.89
CA VAL A 111 3.53 23.96 -16.86
C VAL A 111 3.90 22.48 -16.64
N ALA A 112 5.18 22.18 -16.45
CA ALA A 112 5.66 20.82 -16.15
C ALA A 112 5.02 20.28 -14.85
N GLY A 113 4.97 21.09 -13.80
CA GLY A 113 4.30 20.74 -12.55
C GLY A 113 2.81 20.51 -12.70
N ALA A 114 2.10 21.38 -13.44
CA ALA A 114 0.67 21.22 -13.70
C ALA A 114 0.39 19.96 -14.53
N LEU A 115 1.18 19.70 -15.56
CA LEU A 115 1.09 18.48 -16.37
C LEU A 115 1.30 17.24 -15.51
N PHE A 116 2.29 17.25 -14.62
CA PHE A 116 2.58 16.16 -13.69
C PHE A 116 1.35 15.86 -12.81
N VAL A 117 0.74 16.87 -12.17
CA VAL A 117 -0.47 16.69 -11.36
C VAL A 117 -1.60 16.07 -12.16
N VAL A 118 -1.86 16.58 -13.39
CA VAL A 118 -2.92 16.08 -14.27
C VAL A 118 -2.67 14.61 -14.64
N MET A 119 -1.45 14.27 -15.09
CA MET A 119 -1.10 12.88 -15.44
C MET A 119 -1.15 11.98 -14.22
N PHE A 120 -0.72 12.47 -13.04
CA PHE A 120 -0.81 11.72 -11.79
C PHE A 120 -2.26 11.44 -11.37
N VAL A 121 -3.16 12.40 -11.52
CA VAL A 121 -4.59 12.18 -11.21
C VAL A 121 -5.21 11.19 -12.20
N ILE A 122 -4.92 11.32 -13.50
CA ILE A 122 -5.42 10.40 -14.53
C ILE A 122 -4.94 8.96 -14.24
N GLN A 123 -3.64 8.76 -14.02
CA GLN A 123 -3.13 7.45 -13.67
C GLN A 123 -3.69 6.92 -12.34
N SER A 124 -3.95 7.80 -11.36
CA SER A 124 -4.56 7.42 -10.08
C SER A 124 -6.02 6.96 -10.25
N ILE A 125 -6.81 7.60 -11.12
CA ILE A 125 -8.15 7.12 -11.48
C ILE A 125 -8.05 5.73 -12.10
N GLY A 126 -7.17 5.55 -13.09
CA GLY A 126 -6.94 4.25 -13.74
C GLY A 126 -6.54 3.18 -12.74
N TYR A 127 -5.55 3.46 -11.89
CA TYR A 127 -5.05 2.49 -10.92
C TYR A 127 -6.06 2.15 -9.83
N ASN A 128 -6.76 3.13 -9.28
CA ASN A 128 -7.73 2.89 -8.22
C ASN A 128 -8.95 2.11 -8.73
N THR A 129 -9.42 2.38 -9.96
CA THR A 129 -10.48 1.57 -10.59
C THR A 129 -10.00 0.16 -10.91
N LEU A 130 -8.78 -0.01 -11.43
CA LEU A 130 -8.15 -1.31 -11.63
C LEU A 130 -8.07 -2.09 -10.31
N TRP A 131 -7.55 -1.48 -9.26
CA TRP A 131 -7.34 -2.12 -7.95
C TRP A 131 -8.68 -2.57 -7.31
N VAL A 132 -9.73 -1.73 -7.38
CA VAL A 132 -11.06 -2.08 -6.87
C VAL A 132 -11.68 -3.19 -7.71
N ALA A 133 -11.55 -3.13 -9.04
CA ALA A 133 -12.09 -4.13 -9.94
C ALA A 133 -11.44 -5.50 -9.74
N GLU A 134 -10.11 -5.58 -9.64
CA GLU A 134 -9.37 -6.83 -9.38
C GLU A 134 -9.80 -7.49 -8.07
N ARG A 135 -9.94 -6.72 -7.00
CA ARG A 135 -10.39 -7.26 -5.72
C ARG A 135 -11.86 -7.68 -5.74
N SER A 136 -12.68 -7.00 -6.53
CA SER A 136 -14.09 -7.36 -6.71
C SER A 136 -14.26 -8.66 -7.52
N LEU A 137 -13.30 -9.03 -8.36
CA LEU A 137 -13.28 -10.30 -9.10
C LEU A 137 -13.14 -11.53 -8.19
N VAL A 138 -12.61 -11.38 -6.99
CA VAL A 138 -12.53 -12.48 -6.01
C VAL A 138 -13.90 -13.09 -5.76
N GLY A 139 -14.95 -12.27 -5.64
CA GLY A 139 -16.33 -12.76 -5.43
C GLY A 139 -16.80 -13.69 -6.54
N PRO A 140 -16.89 -13.24 -7.80
CA PRO A 140 -17.29 -14.07 -8.93
C PRO A 140 -16.39 -15.28 -9.19
N MET A 141 -15.09 -15.19 -8.90
CA MET A 141 -14.15 -16.29 -9.10
C MET A 141 -14.25 -17.37 -8.02
N SER A 142 -14.56 -17.02 -6.78
CA SER A 142 -14.58 -17.97 -5.65
C SER A 142 -15.93 -18.69 -5.56
N THR A 143 -15.89 -20.02 -5.52
CA THR A 143 -17.06 -20.86 -5.23
C THR A 143 -17.14 -21.23 -3.74
N THR A 144 -16.02 -21.14 -3.03
CA THR A 144 -15.89 -21.47 -1.60
C THR A 144 -15.13 -20.36 -0.86
N ALA A 145 -15.28 -20.31 0.46
CA ALA A 145 -14.48 -19.42 1.30
C ALA A 145 -12.97 -19.74 1.22
N ALA A 146 -12.60 -20.99 0.99
CA ALA A 146 -11.22 -21.44 0.80
C ALA A 146 -10.63 -20.87 -0.50
N ASP A 147 -11.41 -20.83 -1.59
CA ASP A 147 -10.97 -20.21 -2.85
C ASP A 147 -10.72 -18.72 -2.67
N ALA A 148 -11.64 -17.98 -2.01
CA ALA A 148 -11.50 -16.56 -1.75
C ALA A 148 -10.23 -16.25 -0.92
N ASN A 149 -9.98 -17.05 0.12
CA ASN A 149 -8.77 -16.94 0.94
C ASN A 149 -7.51 -17.23 0.11
N SER A 150 -7.54 -18.24 -0.74
CA SER A 150 -6.42 -18.60 -1.61
C SER A 150 -6.09 -17.49 -2.60
N LEU A 151 -7.09 -16.88 -3.24
CA LEU A 151 -6.91 -15.74 -4.13
C LEU A 151 -6.31 -14.53 -3.40
N ALA A 152 -6.81 -14.21 -2.21
CA ALA A 152 -6.28 -13.11 -1.40
C ALA A 152 -4.81 -13.35 -0.97
N MET A 153 -4.48 -14.59 -0.57
CA MET A 153 -3.12 -14.98 -0.20
C MET A 153 -2.15 -14.86 -1.38
N VAL A 154 -2.53 -15.38 -2.55
CA VAL A 154 -1.65 -15.36 -3.73
C VAL A 154 -1.50 -13.94 -4.28
N ALA A 155 -2.52 -13.09 -4.18
CA ALA A 155 -2.39 -11.67 -4.48
C ALA A 155 -1.34 -10.99 -3.57
N GLN A 156 -1.38 -11.25 -2.26
CA GLN A 156 -0.38 -10.70 -1.32
C GLN A 156 1.02 -11.25 -1.60
N GLN A 157 1.15 -12.55 -1.87
CA GLN A 157 2.43 -13.16 -2.25
C GLN A 157 2.95 -12.58 -3.57
N GLY A 158 2.09 -12.37 -4.57
CA GLY A 158 2.44 -11.73 -5.83
C GLY A 158 3.02 -10.33 -5.64
N SER A 159 2.39 -9.51 -4.78
CA SER A 159 2.90 -8.18 -4.45
C SER A 159 4.27 -8.24 -3.75
N THR A 160 4.45 -9.16 -2.80
CA THR A 160 5.72 -9.30 -2.07
C THR A 160 6.86 -9.76 -3.00
N LEU A 161 6.60 -10.77 -3.83
CA LEU A 161 7.56 -11.26 -4.83
C LEU A 161 7.86 -10.19 -5.89
N GLY A 162 6.84 -9.45 -6.33
CA GLY A 162 7.00 -8.33 -7.25
C GLY A 162 7.94 -7.26 -6.70
N GLY A 163 7.79 -6.89 -5.42
CA GLY A 163 8.68 -5.94 -4.75
C GLY A 163 10.12 -6.44 -4.61
N LEU A 164 10.30 -7.72 -4.29
CA LEU A 164 11.61 -8.35 -4.21
C LEU A 164 12.30 -8.34 -5.59
N ILE A 165 11.59 -8.81 -6.62
CA ILE A 165 12.15 -8.89 -7.97
C ILE A 165 12.36 -7.51 -8.57
N TYR A 166 11.47 -6.54 -8.28
CA TYR A 166 11.69 -5.14 -8.65
C TYR A 166 13.04 -4.63 -8.14
N GLY A 167 13.36 -4.85 -6.86
CA GLY A 167 14.63 -4.41 -6.30
C GLY A 167 15.85 -5.01 -6.99
N VAL A 168 15.76 -6.25 -7.48
CA VAL A 168 16.84 -6.88 -8.26
C VAL A 168 16.88 -6.37 -9.70
N VAL A 169 15.73 -6.30 -10.36
CA VAL A 169 15.65 -6.09 -11.82
C VAL A 169 15.70 -4.60 -12.19
N ASN A 170 15.23 -3.69 -11.31
CA ASN A 170 15.17 -2.26 -11.59
C ASN A 170 16.51 -1.63 -12.02
N PRO A 171 17.68 -1.90 -11.39
CA PRO A 171 18.96 -1.35 -11.85
C PRO A 171 19.34 -1.80 -13.27
N PHE A 172 19.02 -3.05 -13.62
CA PHE A 172 19.31 -3.57 -14.95
C PHE A 172 18.42 -2.92 -16.00
N ILE A 173 17.11 -2.74 -15.71
CA ILE A 173 16.19 -2.03 -16.61
C ILE A 173 16.62 -0.57 -16.77
N MET A 174 16.89 0.14 -15.68
CA MET A 174 17.34 1.53 -15.73
C MET A 174 18.61 1.67 -16.60
N LYS A 175 19.61 0.83 -16.35
CA LYS A 175 20.85 0.83 -17.12
C LYS A 175 20.64 0.48 -18.60
N ALA A 176 19.79 -0.51 -18.90
CA ALA A 176 19.50 -0.94 -20.26
C ALA A 176 18.84 0.15 -21.10
N VAL A 177 18.08 1.06 -20.46
CA VAL A 177 17.44 2.20 -21.13
C VAL A 177 18.23 3.51 -20.96
N GLY A 178 19.50 3.43 -20.54
CA GLY A 178 20.38 4.62 -20.39
C GLY A 178 19.98 5.54 -19.26
N ASP A 179 19.53 4.99 -18.12
CA ASP A 179 19.06 5.70 -16.93
C ASP A 179 17.92 6.70 -17.21
N ASN A 180 17.15 6.43 -18.25
CA ASN A 180 16.05 7.26 -18.68
C ASN A 180 14.73 6.88 -17.99
N TYR A 181 14.19 7.79 -17.19
CA TYR A 181 12.96 7.60 -16.42
C TYR A 181 11.73 7.35 -17.30
N THR A 182 11.64 8.01 -18.46
CA THR A 182 10.50 7.84 -19.40
C THR A 182 10.46 6.42 -19.96
N TRP A 183 11.60 5.92 -20.44
CA TRP A 183 11.69 4.56 -20.98
C TRP A 183 11.50 3.50 -19.90
N THR A 184 12.02 3.73 -18.70
CA THR A 184 11.77 2.84 -17.56
C THR A 184 10.28 2.81 -17.20
N ALA A 185 9.63 3.96 -17.16
CA ALA A 185 8.20 4.05 -16.92
C ALA A 185 7.37 3.36 -18.03
N LEU A 186 7.80 3.44 -19.28
CA LEU A 186 7.17 2.71 -20.40
C LEU A 186 7.25 1.20 -20.17
N VAL A 187 8.42 0.67 -19.80
CA VAL A 187 8.59 -0.77 -19.53
C VAL A 187 7.65 -1.23 -18.40
N TYR A 188 7.57 -0.49 -17.30
CA TYR A 188 6.66 -0.84 -16.20
C TYR A 188 5.20 -0.58 -16.53
N GLY A 189 4.91 0.42 -17.37
CA GLY A 189 3.59 0.65 -17.95
C GLY A 189 3.14 -0.53 -18.83
N LEU A 190 4.06 -1.12 -19.60
CA LEU A 190 3.77 -2.34 -20.37
C LEU A 190 3.51 -3.54 -19.45
N PHE A 191 4.23 -3.67 -18.32
CA PHE A 191 3.98 -4.77 -17.37
C PHE A 191 2.57 -4.70 -16.79
N ILE A 192 2.08 -3.50 -16.41
CA ILE A 192 0.71 -3.36 -15.90
C ILE A 192 -0.33 -3.65 -17.00
N VAL A 193 -0.09 -3.21 -18.24
CA VAL A 193 -0.98 -3.53 -19.38
C VAL A 193 -1.01 -5.04 -19.64
N LEU A 194 0.14 -5.71 -19.65
CA LEU A 194 0.21 -7.18 -19.79
C LEU A 194 -0.50 -7.90 -18.64
N GLY A 195 -0.32 -7.42 -17.41
CA GLY A 195 -1.02 -7.95 -16.24
C GLY A 195 -2.53 -7.84 -16.40
N THR A 196 -3.04 -6.69 -16.79
CA THR A 196 -4.48 -6.46 -16.97
C THR A 196 -5.07 -7.22 -18.15
N LEU A 197 -4.34 -7.41 -19.26
CA LEU A 197 -4.71 -8.28 -20.37
C LEU A 197 -4.80 -9.74 -19.91
N GLY A 198 -3.83 -10.21 -19.13
CA GLY A 198 -3.84 -11.53 -18.52
C GLY A 198 -5.05 -11.74 -17.59
N MET A 199 -5.32 -10.76 -16.72
CA MET A 199 -6.50 -10.77 -15.83
C MET A 199 -7.81 -10.76 -16.62
N PHE A 200 -7.93 -9.94 -17.65
CA PHE A 200 -9.09 -9.90 -18.51
C PHE A 200 -9.36 -11.26 -19.20
N SER A 201 -8.31 -11.95 -19.64
CA SER A 201 -8.41 -13.27 -20.24
C SER A 201 -8.75 -14.35 -19.22
N LEU A 202 -8.09 -14.33 -18.07
CA LEU A 202 -8.28 -15.29 -16.97
C LEU A 202 -9.71 -15.27 -16.44
N THR A 203 -10.30 -14.08 -16.34
CA THR A 203 -11.62 -13.88 -15.70
C THR A 203 -12.79 -13.97 -16.67
N ARG A 204 -12.56 -14.34 -17.93
CA ARG A 204 -13.60 -14.40 -18.98
C ARG A 204 -14.82 -15.24 -18.59
N ASN A 205 -14.62 -16.38 -17.93
CA ASN A 205 -15.69 -17.29 -17.56
C ASN A 205 -16.35 -16.97 -16.21
N PHE A 206 -15.80 -16.03 -15.46
CA PHE A 206 -16.26 -15.68 -14.12
C PHE A 206 -17.03 -14.35 -14.07
N ASP A 207 -16.75 -13.43 -14.99
CA ASP A 207 -17.40 -12.11 -15.07
C ASP A 207 -17.87 -11.89 -16.53
N SER A 208 -18.96 -12.55 -16.91
CA SER A 208 -19.50 -12.54 -18.27
C SER A 208 -20.57 -11.45 -18.51
N GLY A 209 -20.90 -10.66 -17.51
CA GLY A 209 -21.91 -9.57 -17.63
C GLY A 209 -23.37 -10.04 -17.72
N SER A 210 -23.62 -11.35 -17.68
CA SER A 210 -24.95 -11.93 -17.88
C SER A 210 -25.73 -12.22 -16.59
N GLU A 211 -25.13 -12.09 -15.41
CA GLU A 211 -25.87 -12.15 -14.15
C GLU A 211 -25.84 -10.79 -13.45
N PRO A 212 -27.01 -10.31 -12.93
CA PRO A 212 -26.96 -9.32 -11.89
C PRO A 212 -26.18 -10.00 -10.76
N VAL A 213 -24.95 -9.53 -10.49
CA VAL A 213 -24.26 -9.84 -9.24
C VAL A 213 -25.34 -9.78 -8.18
N VAL A 214 -25.62 -10.93 -7.54
CA VAL A 214 -26.59 -11.03 -6.43
C VAL A 214 -26.37 -9.78 -5.62
N ALA A 215 -27.34 -8.89 -5.65
CA ALA A 215 -27.20 -7.53 -5.17
C ALA A 215 -26.58 -7.68 -3.79
N ALA A 216 -25.30 -7.30 -3.68
CA ALA A 216 -24.65 -7.24 -2.39
C ALA A 216 -25.66 -6.51 -1.56
N GLN A 217 -26.34 -7.25 -0.67
CA GLN A 217 -27.57 -6.88 0.04
C GLN A 217 -27.58 -5.38 0.18
N LYS A 218 -28.62 -4.68 -0.30
CA LYS A 218 -28.77 -3.24 -0.12
C LYS A 218 -28.49 -3.01 1.35
N LYS A 219 -27.20 -2.81 1.67
CA LYS A 219 -26.80 -2.53 3.03
C LYS A 219 -27.45 -1.20 3.25
N GLU A 220 -28.44 -1.16 4.12
CA GLU A 220 -28.90 0.08 4.72
C GLU A 220 -27.63 0.85 5.05
N GLN A 221 -27.34 1.87 4.24
CA GLN A 221 -26.32 2.83 4.58
C GLN A 221 -26.84 3.47 5.85
N VAL A 222 -26.31 3.01 6.97
CA VAL A 222 -26.66 3.57 8.28
C VAL A 222 -26.25 5.03 8.21
N LYS A 223 -27.24 5.92 8.03
CA LYS A 223 -27.02 7.36 8.03
C LYS A 223 -26.22 7.73 9.29
N GLY A 224 -25.03 8.32 9.10
CA GLY A 224 -24.07 8.60 10.17
C GLY A 224 -23.15 7.42 10.55
N GLY A 225 -23.07 6.35 9.75
CA GLY A 225 -22.32 5.13 10.06
C GLY A 225 -20.84 5.35 10.34
N PHE A 226 -20.18 6.23 9.59
CA PHE A 226 -18.76 6.52 9.80
C PHE A 226 -18.48 7.13 11.18
N LEU A 227 -19.21 8.21 11.54
CA LEU A 227 -19.04 8.88 12.85
C LEU A 227 -19.38 7.95 14.02
N LYS A 228 -20.44 7.14 13.88
CA LYS A 228 -20.79 6.13 14.89
C LYS A 228 -19.77 5.00 14.99
N ALA A 229 -19.12 4.63 13.88
CA ALA A 229 -18.07 3.65 13.88
C ALA A 229 -16.75 4.18 14.48
N MET A 230 -16.51 5.49 14.47
CA MET A 230 -15.31 6.15 15.02
C MET A 230 -15.41 6.41 16.54
N THR A 231 -15.94 5.45 17.28
CA THR A 231 -16.09 5.53 18.75
C THR A 231 -15.28 4.44 19.45
N GLY A 232 -15.02 4.63 20.75
CA GLY A 232 -14.32 3.63 21.56
C GLY A 232 -12.95 3.26 21.00
N PRO A 233 -12.65 1.96 20.84
CA PRO A 233 -11.32 1.48 20.41
C PRO A 233 -10.98 1.80 18.93
N THR A 234 -11.96 2.19 18.11
CA THR A 234 -11.76 2.53 16.70
C THR A 234 -10.92 3.79 16.53
N LEU A 235 -11.10 4.78 17.40
CA LEU A 235 -10.42 6.07 17.28
C LEU A 235 -8.89 5.95 17.49
N PRO A 236 -8.38 5.36 18.60
CA PRO A 236 -6.95 5.15 18.77
C PRO A 236 -6.38 4.21 17.71
N PHE A 237 -7.12 3.19 17.27
CA PHE A 237 -6.73 2.35 16.15
C PHE A 237 -6.52 3.17 14.88
N PHE A 238 -7.48 4.00 14.49
CA PHE A 238 -7.41 4.80 13.27
C PHE A 238 -6.17 5.70 13.23
N PHE A 239 -5.95 6.49 14.27
CA PHE A 239 -4.81 7.40 14.34
C PHE A 239 -3.47 6.68 14.44
N ALA A 240 -3.38 5.63 15.25
CA ALA A 240 -2.16 4.84 15.37
C ALA A 240 -1.79 4.19 14.03
N MET A 241 -2.77 3.65 13.28
CA MET A 241 -2.51 3.02 11.99
C MET A 241 -2.12 4.02 10.90
N ILE A 242 -2.66 5.24 10.91
CA ILE A 242 -2.18 6.32 10.02
C ILE A 242 -0.69 6.58 10.29
N LEU A 243 -0.31 6.80 11.54
CA LEU A 243 1.09 7.06 11.92
C LEU A 243 1.99 5.86 11.60
N ASN A 244 1.51 4.63 11.86
CA ASN A 244 2.25 3.43 11.50
C ASN A 244 2.51 3.33 9.99
N ASN A 245 1.56 3.72 9.14
CA ASN A 245 1.78 3.71 7.69
C ASN A 245 2.66 4.89 7.22
N MET A 246 2.73 5.98 7.98
CA MET A 246 3.59 7.12 7.64
C MET A 246 5.08 6.77 7.66
N HIS A 247 5.55 5.89 8.57
CA HIS A 247 6.99 5.57 8.64
C HIS A 247 7.49 4.94 7.35
N LEU A 248 6.69 4.05 6.73
CA LEU A 248 7.02 3.45 5.45
C LEU A 248 7.01 4.48 4.32
N GLY A 249 6.05 5.40 4.33
CA GLY A 249 5.98 6.48 3.36
C GLY A 249 7.16 7.45 3.44
N PHE A 250 7.62 7.80 4.66
CA PHE A 250 8.87 8.56 4.87
C PHE A 250 10.06 7.84 4.27
N PHE A 251 10.22 6.56 4.60
CA PHE A 251 11.31 5.74 4.09
C PHE A 251 11.32 5.68 2.56
N MET A 252 10.19 5.35 1.95
CA MET A 252 10.09 5.24 0.49
C MET A 252 10.40 6.57 -0.22
N THR A 253 9.91 7.68 0.32
CA THR A 253 10.10 9.00 -0.31
C THR A 253 11.54 9.50 -0.17
N LEU A 254 12.20 9.26 0.96
CA LEU A 254 13.53 9.78 1.26
C LEU A 254 14.65 8.86 0.80
N LEU A 255 14.39 7.59 0.52
CA LEU A 255 15.42 6.61 0.20
C LEU A 255 16.28 7.01 -1.01
N ALA A 256 15.66 7.55 -2.07
CA ALA A 256 16.39 7.98 -3.25
C ALA A 256 17.37 9.13 -2.93
N TYR A 257 16.95 10.10 -2.13
CA TYR A 257 17.82 11.19 -1.67
C TYR A 257 18.94 10.69 -0.76
N PHE A 258 18.62 9.79 0.16
CA PHE A 258 19.57 9.24 1.11
C PHE A 258 20.67 8.42 0.40
N THR A 259 20.28 7.56 -0.55
CA THR A 259 21.26 6.77 -1.31
C THR A 259 22.10 7.60 -2.24
N GLN A 260 21.52 8.62 -2.87
CA GLN A 260 22.24 9.51 -3.80
C GLN A 260 23.22 10.43 -3.08
N TYR A 261 22.82 11.05 -1.96
CA TYR A 261 23.56 12.15 -1.37
C TYR A 261 24.32 11.79 -0.07
N VAL A 262 23.78 10.85 0.70
CA VAL A 262 24.41 10.43 1.97
C VAL A 262 25.32 9.24 1.74
N LEU A 263 24.81 8.18 1.08
CA LEU A 263 25.59 6.98 0.80
C LEU A 263 26.45 7.10 -0.46
N GLN A 264 26.15 8.06 -1.34
CA GLN A 264 26.82 8.30 -2.62
C GLN A 264 26.87 7.05 -3.53
N ASP A 265 25.87 6.18 -3.37
CA ASP A 265 25.72 4.93 -4.14
C ASP A 265 24.25 4.67 -4.47
N PRO A 266 23.78 5.07 -5.66
CA PRO A 266 22.39 4.88 -6.08
C PRO A 266 21.96 3.39 -6.19
N VAL A 267 22.92 2.45 -6.34
CA VAL A 267 22.63 1.02 -6.42
C VAL A 267 22.07 0.50 -5.10
N ILE A 268 22.44 1.14 -3.98
CA ILE A 268 21.95 0.79 -2.64
C ILE A 268 20.44 0.98 -2.52
N LEU A 269 19.80 1.87 -3.30
CA LEU A 269 18.34 1.99 -3.32
C LEU A 269 17.68 0.64 -3.62
N SER A 270 18.07 0.02 -4.74
CA SER A 270 17.51 -1.26 -5.17
C SER A 270 17.87 -2.41 -4.22
N THR A 271 19.11 -2.43 -3.72
CA THR A 271 19.56 -3.39 -2.71
C THR A 271 18.76 -3.26 -1.41
N ALA A 272 18.48 -2.04 -0.95
CA ALA A 272 17.68 -1.78 0.25
C ALA A 272 16.21 -2.20 0.06
N VAL A 273 15.65 -2.04 -1.13
CA VAL A 273 14.28 -2.52 -1.46
C VAL A 273 14.23 -4.04 -1.40
N THR A 274 15.17 -4.71 -2.05
CA THR A 274 15.28 -6.19 -2.04
C THR A 274 15.49 -6.71 -0.62
N ALA A 275 16.47 -6.19 0.10
CA ALA A 275 16.78 -6.58 1.46
C ALA A 275 15.58 -6.40 2.40
N GLY A 276 14.86 -5.28 2.26
CA GLY A 276 13.65 -5.03 3.03
C GLY A 276 12.49 -5.96 2.69
N SER A 277 12.35 -6.38 1.44
CA SER A 277 11.32 -7.35 1.02
C SER A 277 11.59 -8.75 1.59
N VAL A 278 12.85 -9.22 1.52
CA VAL A 278 13.27 -10.48 2.15
C VAL A 278 13.07 -10.43 3.68
N ALA A 279 13.50 -9.35 4.30
CA ALA A 279 13.33 -9.15 5.74
C ALA A 279 11.86 -9.13 6.15
N GLY A 280 10.99 -8.52 5.34
CA GLY A 280 9.54 -8.53 5.55
C GLY A 280 8.94 -9.94 5.52
N LEU A 281 9.39 -10.83 4.65
CA LEU A 281 8.96 -12.23 4.65
C LEU A 281 9.34 -12.95 5.94
N ILE A 282 10.58 -12.76 6.41
CA ILE A 282 11.06 -13.33 7.68
C ILE A 282 10.26 -12.74 8.85
N GLY A 283 10.07 -11.43 8.86
CA GLY A 283 9.31 -10.71 9.89
C GLY A 283 7.84 -11.14 9.95
N ALA A 284 7.22 -11.42 8.81
CA ALA A 284 5.87 -11.93 8.74
C ALA A 284 5.70 -13.29 9.44
N TRP A 285 6.68 -14.18 9.27
CA TRP A 285 6.71 -15.47 9.97
C TRP A 285 6.96 -15.29 11.47
N LEU A 286 7.93 -14.45 11.85
CA LEU A 286 8.24 -14.15 13.24
C LEU A 286 7.07 -13.50 13.98
N SER A 287 6.30 -12.63 13.29
CA SER A 287 5.20 -11.88 13.88
C SER A 287 4.12 -12.79 14.46
N LYS A 288 3.82 -13.91 13.78
CA LYS A 288 2.86 -14.89 14.28
C LYS A 288 3.32 -15.49 15.61
N ILE A 289 4.56 -15.98 15.67
CA ILE A 289 5.13 -16.61 16.89
C ILE A 289 5.11 -15.64 18.07
N ILE A 290 5.41 -14.37 17.79
CA ILE A 290 5.50 -13.35 18.83
C ILE A 290 4.11 -12.92 19.30
N CYS A 291 3.17 -12.71 18.39
CA CYS A 291 1.79 -12.37 18.73
C CYS A 291 1.12 -13.48 19.56
N ASP A 292 1.39 -14.74 19.25
CA ASP A 292 0.87 -15.89 20.02
C ASP A 292 1.41 -15.92 21.46
N LYS A 293 2.64 -15.44 21.70
CA LYS A 293 3.28 -15.45 23.03
C LYS A 293 2.91 -14.25 23.90
N MET A 294 2.85 -13.04 23.33
CA MET A 294 2.71 -11.81 24.13
C MET A 294 1.41 -11.04 23.91
N GLY A 295 0.55 -11.53 23.00
CA GLY A 295 -0.69 -10.86 22.58
C GLY A 295 -0.45 -9.79 21.53
N LYS A 296 -1.46 -9.54 20.70
CA LYS A 296 -1.39 -8.66 19.51
C LYS A 296 -1.08 -7.21 19.87
N LYS A 297 -1.76 -6.67 20.88
CA LYS A 297 -1.57 -5.27 21.34
C LYS A 297 -0.14 -5.02 21.81
N ARG A 298 0.38 -5.88 22.69
CA ARG A 298 1.76 -5.75 23.21
C ARG A 298 2.77 -5.88 22.07
N ALA A 299 2.60 -6.88 21.20
CA ALA A 299 3.46 -7.06 20.04
C ALA A 299 3.52 -5.80 19.18
N PHE A 300 2.37 -5.21 18.83
CA PHE A 300 2.32 -3.97 18.05
C PHE A 300 3.10 -2.83 18.71
N VAL A 301 2.87 -2.57 20.01
CA VAL A 301 3.54 -1.47 20.74
C VAL A 301 5.05 -1.68 20.80
N TYR A 302 5.51 -2.88 21.21
CA TYR A 302 6.95 -3.17 21.31
C TYR A 302 7.65 -3.07 19.96
N PHE A 303 7.06 -3.63 18.90
CA PHE A 303 7.69 -3.59 17.57
C PHE A 303 7.66 -2.22 16.95
N SER A 304 6.63 -1.41 17.20
CA SER A 304 6.61 -0.02 16.77
C SER A 304 7.72 0.79 17.45
N ILE A 305 7.92 0.64 18.75
CA ILE A 305 9.01 1.30 19.48
C ILE A 305 10.38 0.82 18.98
N LEU A 306 10.56 -0.49 18.85
CA LEU A 306 11.82 -1.08 18.36
C LEU A 306 12.14 -0.60 16.94
N THR A 307 11.15 -0.56 16.05
CA THR A 307 11.29 -0.01 14.71
C THR A 307 11.70 1.47 14.75
N GLY A 308 11.09 2.25 15.64
CA GLY A 308 11.47 3.65 15.86
C GLY A 308 12.93 3.80 16.31
N ILE A 309 13.39 2.99 17.24
CA ILE A 309 14.81 2.98 17.69
C ILE A 309 15.75 2.63 16.51
N LEU A 310 15.40 1.62 15.72
CA LEU A 310 16.21 1.23 14.57
C LEU A 310 16.31 2.34 13.52
N TYR A 311 15.22 3.09 13.29
CA TYR A 311 15.27 4.27 12.43
C TYR A 311 16.21 5.36 13.02
N MET A 312 16.13 5.62 14.32
CA MET A 312 17.03 6.59 14.97
C MET A 312 18.52 6.22 14.79
N LEU A 313 18.85 4.91 14.84
CA LEU A 313 20.21 4.43 14.65
C LEU A 313 20.77 4.76 13.25
N ILE A 314 19.94 5.01 12.25
CA ILE A 314 20.41 5.46 10.91
C ILE A 314 21.21 6.77 11.03
N ALA A 315 20.83 7.70 11.92
CA ALA A 315 21.54 8.95 12.11
C ALA A 315 22.98 8.76 12.60
N PHE A 316 23.24 7.70 13.35
CA PHE A 316 24.51 7.48 14.04
C PHE A 316 25.44 6.52 13.28
N ILE A 317 24.90 5.41 12.79
CA ILE A 317 25.68 4.33 12.16
C ILE A 317 25.27 4.02 10.72
N GLY A 318 24.14 4.55 10.22
CA GLY A 318 23.60 4.26 8.89
C GLY A 318 24.17 5.11 7.74
N ARG A 319 25.27 5.87 7.97
CA ARG A 319 25.86 6.77 6.96
C ARG A 319 26.76 6.06 5.93
N THR A 320 26.92 4.76 6.06
CA THR A 320 27.66 3.93 5.13
C THR A 320 26.79 2.76 4.67
N SER A 321 27.07 2.22 3.49
CA SER A 321 26.19 1.26 2.81
C SER A 321 25.91 -0.01 3.61
N ILE A 322 26.94 -0.64 4.19
CA ILE A 322 26.77 -1.91 4.92
C ILE A 322 25.96 -1.74 6.22
N PRO A 323 26.30 -0.84 7.16
CA PRO A 323 25.48 -0.60 8.34
C PRO A 323 24.05 -0.18 8.01
N PHE A 324 23.85 0.65 6.98
CA PHE A 324 22.50 1.01 6.52
C PHE A 324 21.70 -0.22 6.07
N LEU A 325 22.29 -1.13 5.29
CA LEU A 325 21.62 -2.34 4.84
C LEU A 325 21.29 -3.28 6.00
N ILE A 326 22.17 -3.40 6.99
CA ILE A 326 21.89 -4.19 8.21
C ILE A 326 20.69 -3.60 8.96
N LEU A 327 20.68 -2.27 9.18
CA LEU A 327 19.55 -1.58 9.80
C LEU A 327 18.27 -1.77 8.96
N ARG A 328 18.38 -1.69 7.63
CA ARG A 328 17.25 -1.87 6.72
C ARG A 328 16.61 -3.27 6.84
N VAL A 329 17.43 -4.31 6.96
CA VAL A 329 16.96 -5.68 7.20
C VAL A 329 16.24 -5.75 8.54
N ALA A 330 16.83 -5.24 9.62
CA ALA A 330 16.21 -5.23 10.94
C ALA A 330 14.88 -4.45 10.94
N ILE A 331 14.85 -3.25 10.35
CA ILE A 331 13.62 -2.46 10.18
C ILE A 331 12.58 -3.25 9.38
N GLY A 332 12.96 -3.91 8.29
CA GLY A 332 12.07 -4.72 7.47
C GLY A 332 11.43 -5.88 8.25
N CYS A 333 12.20 -6.57 9.09
CA CYS A 333 11.69 -7.66 9.91
C CYS A 333 10.64 -7.19 10.94
N PHE A 334 10.88 -6.07 11.59
CA PHE A 334 10.03 -5.64 12.71
C PHE A 334 8.87 -4.74 12.29
N SER A 335 9.04 -3.90 11.27
CA SER A 335 7.98 -2.99 10.80
C SER A 335 6.78 -3.71 10.16
N VAL A 336 6.99 -4.88 9.59
CA VAL A 336 5.92 -5.67 8.94
C VAL A 336 4.84 -6.10 9.93
N VAL A 337 5.19 -6.27 11.21
CA VAL A 337 4.25 -6.68 12.28
C VAL A 337 3.08 -5.71 12.36
N GLY A 338 3.35 -4.40 12.31
CA GLY A 338 2.30 -3.37 12.31
C GLY A 338 1.33 -3.51 11.16
N GLY A 339 1.83 -3.65 9.93
CA GLY A 339 1.01 -3.80 8.74
C GLY A 339 0.14 -5.05 8.73
N MET A 340 0.67 -6.18 9.21
CA MET A 340 -0.08 -7.45 9.28
C MET A 340 -1.19 -7.44 10.33
N LEU A 341 -1.03 -6.68 11.40
CA LEU A 341 -2.03 -6.60 12.46
C LEU A 341 -3.21 -5.67 12.13
N ILE A 342 -3.09 -4.80 11.13
CA ILE A 342 -4.17 -3.88 10.74
C ILE A 342 -5.50 -4.61 10.49
N PRO A 343 -5.59 -5.61 9.60
CA PRO A 343 -6.86 -6.30 9.36
C PRO A 343 -7.32 -7.13 10.55
N VAL A 344 -6.39 -7.60 11.39
CA VAL A 344 -6.70 -8.36 12.60
C VAL A 344 -7.39 -7.46 13.62
N PHE A 345 -6.81 -6.29 13.93
CA PHE A 345 -7.43 -5.31 14.83
C PHE A 345 -8.77 -4.78 14.29
N ALA A 346 -8.88 -4.60 12.97
CA ALA A 346 -10.15 -4.20 12.36
C ALA A 346 -11.26 -5.24 12.59
N ASN A 347 -10.93 -6.53 12.52
CA ASN A 347 -11.87 -7.61 12.86
C ASN A 347 -12.19 -7.64 14.36
N ASP A 348 -11.19 -7.47 15.22
CA ASP A 348 -11.39 -7.42 16.69
C ASP A 348 -12.33 -6.27 17.08
N ILE A 349 -12.16 -5.08 16.48
CA ILE A 349 -13.05 -3.93 16.70
C ILE A 349 -14.48 -4.23 16.22
N ALA A 350 -14.62 -4.86 15.06
CA ALA A 350 -15.95 -5.21 14.53
C ALA A 350 -16.68 -6.21 15.43
N ASP A 351 -15.96 -7.22 15.92
CA ASP A 351 -16.50 -8.21 16.87
C ASP A 351 -16.82 -7.57 18.23
N TYR A 352 -15.96 -6.68 18.74
CA TYR A 352 -16.22 -5.91 19.96
C TYR A 352 -17.47 -5.04 19.83
N ASN A 353 -17.66 -4.36 18.70
CA ASN A 353 -18.85 -3.55 18.46
C ASN A 353 -20.12 -4.41 18.38
N LEU A 354 -20.01 -5.60 17.80
CA LEU A 354 -21.12 -6.54 17.75
C LEU A 354 -21.44 -7.11 19.15
N MET A 355 -20.44 -7.42 19.95
CA MET A 355 -20.57 -7.91 21.33
C MET A 355 -21.21 -6.85 22.22
N LYS A 356 -20.70 -5.63 22.17
CA LYS A 356 -21.07 -4.56 23.13
C LYS A 356 -22.31 -3.77 22.72
N TYR A 357 -22.50 -3.54 21.41
CA TYR A 357 -23.55 -2.67 20.89
C TYR A 357 -24.56 -3.39 20.00
N GLY A 358 -24.39 -4.70 19.77
CA GLY A 358 -25.24 -5.49 18.88
C GLY A 358 -25.19 -5.07 17.40
N THR A 359 -24.23 -4.22 17.01
CA THR A 359 -24.15 -3.63 15.67
C THR A 359 -23.02 -4.26 14.87
N ASP A 360 -23.33 -4.96 13.77
CA ASP A 360 -22.31 -5.47 12.83
C ASP A 360 -21.90 -4.36 11.86
N ASN A 361 -20.78 -3.71 12.17
CA ASN A 361 -20.18 -2.66 11.34
C ASN A 361 -18.84 -3.08 10.70
N ARG A 362 -18.61 -4.38 10.55
CA ARG A 362 -17.37 -4.98 10.05
C ARG A 362 -16.87 -4.36 8.74
N VAL A 363 -17.78 -4.16 7.77
CA VAL A 363 -17.41 -3.57 6.47
C VAL A 363 -16.95 -2.13 6.61
N MET A 364 -17.58 -1.36 7.51
CA MET A 364 -17.19 0.02 7.78
C MET A 364 -15.81 0.07 8.42
N ILE A 365 -15.54 -0.76 9.43
CA ILE A 365 -14.24 -0.83 10.11
C ILE A 365 -13.12 -1.27 9.14
N GLN A 366 -13.39 -2.23 8.25
CA GLN A 366 -12.44 -2.63 7.21
C GLN A 366 -12.16 -1.49 6.22
N SER A 367 -13.16 -0.70 5.84
CA SER A 367 -12.98 0.50 5.00
C SER A 367 -12.15 1.56 5.70
N ILE A 368 -12.39 1.80 7.00
CA ILE A 368 -11.58 2.69 7.82
C ILE A 368 -10.12 2.22 7.84
N SER A 369 -9.87 0.92 8.05
CA SER A 369 -8.52 0.37 8.07
C SER A 369 -7.78 0.56 6.73
N GLY A 370 -8.46 0.33 5.61
CA GLY A 370 -7.90 0.59 4.27
C GLY A 370 -7.58 2.07 4.02
N THR A 371 -8.38 2.96 4.57
CA THR A 371 -8.20 4.41 4.46
C THR A 371 -6.93 4.87 5.21
N THR A 372 -6.57 4.24 6.34
CA THR A 372 -5.37 4.60 7.11
C THR A 372 -4.09 4.50 6.28
N ILE A 373 -3.99 3.51 5.38
CA ILE A 373 -2.84 3.31 4.50
C ILE A 373 -2.68 4.50 3.54
N ARG A 374 -3.78 4.94 2.93
CA ARG A 374 -3.77 6.05 1.96
C ARG A 374 -3.47 7.38 2.63
N PHE A 375 -4.09 7.65 3.77
CA PHE A 375 -3.84 8.86 4.54
C PHE A 375 -2.40 8.90 5.07
N GLY A 376 -1.89 7.81 5.64
CA GLY A 376 -0.50 7.73 6.11
C GLY A 376 0.50 8.01 4.98
N SER A 377 0.30 7.41 3.80
CA SER A 377 1.13 7.65 2.63
C SER A 377 1.06 9.10 2.12
N ALA A 378 -0.13 9.70 2.08
CA ALA A 378 -0.29 11.08 1.63
C ALA A 378 0.33 12.08 2.62
N LEU A 379 0.11 11.88 3.92
CA LEU A 379 0.68 12.73 4.98
C LEU A 379 2.21 12.65 4.98
N SER A 380 2.80 11.45 4.93
CA SER A 380 4.26 11.30 4.90
C SER A 380 4.88 11.95 3.67
N ALA A 381 4.28 11.77 2.49
CA ALA A 381 4.77 12.39 1.26
C ALA A 381 4.67 13.92 1.31
N THR A 382 3.59 14.46 1.88
CA THR A 382 3.43 15.91 2.10
C THR A 382 4.49 16.44 3.05
N VAL A 383 4.64 15.81 4.22
CA VAL A 383 5.65 16.24 5.22
C VAL A 383 7.06 16.14 4.65
N CYS A 384 7.42 15.07 3.93
CA CYS A 384 8.71 14.95 3.26
C CYS A 384 8.97 16.12 2.29
N SER A 385 7.95 16.43 1.47
CA SER A 385 8.09 17.48 0.46
C SER A 385 8.38 18.84 1.08
N PHE A 386 7.60 19.24 2.09
CA PHE A 386 7.81 20.50 2.79
C PHE A 386 9.05 20.49 3.70
N ALA A 387 9.44 19.33 4.23
CA ALA A 387 10.71 19.21 4.97
C ALA A 387 11.92 19.47 4.07
N LEU A 388 11.91 18.99 2.82
CA LEU A 388 12.98 19.33 1.85
C LEU A 388 13.03 20.83 1.55
N VAL A 389 11.88 21.51 1.46
CA VAL A 389 11.83 22.98 1.36
C VAL A 389 12.47 23.64 2.59
N ALA A 390 12.09 23.18 3.78
CA ALA A 390 12.57 23.78 5.04
C ALA A 390 14.07 23.62 5.27
N ILE A 391 14.67 22.52 4.80
CA ILE A 391 16.13 22.34 4.88
C ILE A 391 16.89 23.08 3.75
N GLY A 392 16.17 23.77 2.86
CA GLY A 392 16.76 24.50 1.75
C GLY A 392 17.33 23.60 0.64
N TYR A 393 16.76 22.40 0.46
CA TYR A 393 17.20 21.48 -0.60
C TYR A 393 16.98 22.10 -1.98
N ASP A 394 18.01 22.08 -2.82
CA ASP A 394 17.96 22.49 -4.22
C ASP A 394 18.88 21.57 -5.03
N ALA A 395 18.30 20.86 -6.00
CA ALA A 395 19.05 19.92 -6.85
C ALA A 395 19.97 20.61 -7.87
N THR A 396 19.81 21.92 -8.11
CA THR A 396 20.59 22.69 -9.09
C THR A 396 21.87 23.26 -8.50
N VAL A 397 22.01 23.26 -7.18
CA VAL A 397 23.19 23.75 -6.48
C VAL A 397 24.00 22.62 -5.83
N GLN A 398 25.27 22.87 -5.59
CA GLN A 398 26.11 21.89 -4.90
C GLN A 398 25.56 21.62 -3.50
N ILE A 399 25.32 20.35 -3.18
CA ILE A 399 24.82 19.94 -1.88
C ILE A 399 25.82 20.22 -0.78
N THR A 400 25.38 20.95 0.23
CA THR A 400 26.20 21.28 1.40
C THR A 400 26.16 20.14 2.43
N GLU A 401 27.21 20.06 3.25
CA GLU A 401 27.25 19.11 4.38
C GLU A 401 26.07 19.27 5.33
N LYS A 402 25.57 20.49 5.52
CA LYS A 402 24.39 20.80 6.30
C LYS A 402 23.12 20.10 5.70
N MET A 403 22.97 20.14 4.38
CA MET A 403 21.84 19.46 3.70
C MET A 403 21.95 17.94 3.83
N ILE A 404 23.15 17.36 3.66
CA ILE A 404 23.42 15.93 3.85
C ILE A 404 23.01 15.49 5.26
N ASN A 405 23.44 16.24 6.28
CA ASN A 405 23.07 15.98 7.67
C ASN A 405 21.55 16.09 7.89
N SER A 406 20.91 17.09 7.30
CA SER A 406 19.46 17.28 7.41
C SER A 406 18.67 16.14 6.75
N ILE A 407 19.10 15.67 5.56
CA ILE A 407 18.50 14.49 4.91
C ILE A 407 18.67 13.26 5.80
N THR A 408 19.85 13.08 6.41
CA THR A 408 20.11 11.96 7.33
C THR A 408 19.19 12.00 8.55
N TYR A 409 19.07 13.17 9.18
CA TYR A 409 18.19 13.34 10.34
C TYR A 409 16.72 13.17 9.98
N LEU A 410 16.29 13.67 8.83
CA LEU A 410 14.91 13.49 8.36
C LEU A 410 14.59 12.01 8.11
N MET A 411 15.53 11.27 7.48
CA MET A 411 15.41 9.82 7.23
C MET A 411 15.37 9.00 8.52
N ALA A 412 16.04 9.46 9.59
CA ALA A 412 16.11 8.77 10.87
C ALA A 412 14.95 9.15 11.80
N PHE A 413 14.78 10.45 12.08
CA PHE A 413 13.91 10.92 13.15
C PHE A 413 12.45 11.05 12.76
N ALA A 414 12.12 11.38 11.49
CA ALA A 414 10.72 11.48 11.07
C ALA A 414 9.97 10.13 11.15
N PRO A 415 10.48 9.03 10.56
CA PRO A 415 9.82 7.73 10.73
C PRO A 415 9.89 7.22 12.17
N ALA A 416 10.98 7.52 12.92
CA ALA A 416 11.06 7.13 14.33
C ALA A 416 9.97 7.79 15.18
N ALA A 417 9.77 9.10 15.02
CA ALA A 417 8.76 9.85 15.76
C ALA A 417 7.36 9.29 15.52
N VAL A 418 6.99 9.01 14.27
CA VAL A 418 5.65 8.46 13.97
C VAL A 418 5.48 7.02 14.47
N CYS A 419 6.54 6.20 14.50
CA CYS A 419 6.50 4.87 15.11
C CYS A 419 6.23 4.96 16.61
N VAL A 420 6.96 5.82 17.33
CA VAL A 420 6.78 6.02 18.78
C VAL A 420 5.40 6.61 19.08
N LEU A 421 4.97 7.64 18.34
CA LEU A 421 3.63 8.23 18.51
C LEU A 421 2.53 7.21 18.22
N SER A 422 2.69 6.37 17.19
CA SER A 422 1.76 5.28 16.90
C SER A 422 1.64 4.31 18.10
N ALA A 423 2.76 3.90 18.67
CA ALA A 423 2.80 3.05 19.86
C ALA A 423 2.10 3.69 21.06
N LEU A 424 2.38 4.98 21.32
CA LEU A 424 1.78 5.72 22.44
C LEU A 424 0.27 5.84 22.30
N ILE A 425 -0.23 6.19 21.09
CA ILE A 425 -1.68 6.28 20.83
C ILE A 425 -2.32 4.90 20.97
N PHE A 426 -1.64 3.83 20.53
CA PHE A 426 -2.18 2.47 20.58
C PHE A 426 -2.29 1.92 22.02
N ILE A 427 -1.62 2.52 23.01
CA ILE A 427 -1.83 2.19 24.44
C ILE A 427 -3.29 2.39 24.84
N PHE A 428 -3.96 3.40 24.27
CA PHE A 428 -5.38 3.69 24.52
C PHE A 428 -6.35 2.72 23.81
N TYR A 429 -5.86 1.82 22.97
CA TYR A 429 -6.65 0.72 22.44
C TYR A 429 -6.95 -0.30 23.54
N HIS A 430 -8.23 -0.44 23.93
CA HIS A 430 -8.64 -1.17 25.14
C HIS A 430 -9.67 -2.29 24.83
N ILE A 431 -9.34 -3.17 23.91
CA ILE A 431 -10.09 -4.42 23.74
C ILE A 431 -9.38 -5.51 24.54
N ASP A 432 -10.12 -6.19 25.41
CA ASP A 432 -9.63 -7.38 26.10
C ASP A 432 -9.72 -8.58 25.14
N GLU A 433 -8.56 -9.08 24.72
CA GLU A 433 -8.47 -10.20 23.78
C GLU A 433 -9.10 -11.47 24.34
N LYS A 434 -8.99 -11.71 25.66
CA LYS A 434 -9.53 -12.91 26.30
C LYS A 434 -11.05 -12.89 26.37
N GLU A 435 -11.63 -11.74 26.72
CA GLU A 435 -13.08 -11.55 26.74
C GLU A 435 -13.67 -11.75 25.34
N LEU A 436 -13.01 -11.17 24.32
CA LEU A 436 -13.45 -11.29 22.94
C LEU A 436 -13.37 -12.72 22.39
N ASP A 437 -12.31 -13.45 22.75
CA ASP A 437 -12.14 -14.85 22.32
C ASP A 437 -13.13 -15.78 23.02
N THR A 438 -13.46 -15.54 24.30
CA THR A 438 -14.52 -16.27 25.02
C THR A 438 -15.88 -16.05 24.33
N TRP A 439 -16.22 -14.79 24.04
CA TRP A 439 -17.46 -14.47 23.34
C TRP A 439 -17.54 -15.11 21.93
N ARG A 440 -16.43 -15.15 21.20
CA ARG A 440 -16.35 -15.84 19.89
C ARG A 440 -16.63 -17.33 20.03
N ALA A 441 -16.06 -17.98 21.03
CA ALA A 441 -16.26 -19.40 21.29
C ALA A 441 -17.72 -19.71 21.65
N GLU A 442 -18.34 -18.93 22.53
CA GLU A 442 -19.75 -19.05 22.92
C GLU A 442 -20.69 -18.88 21.72
N ARG A 443 -20.43 -17.86 20.89
CA ARG A 443 -21.21 -17.59 19.68
C ARG A 443 -21.08 -18.71 18.65
N ALA A 444 -19.90 -19.30 18.51
CA ALA A 444 -19.69 -20.45 17.62
C ALA A 444 -20.46 -21.67 18.11
N ALA A 445 -20.46 -21.94 19.42
CA ALA A 445 -21.25 -23.02 20.04
C ALA A 445 -22.76 -22.83 19.85
N GLN A 446 -23.26 -21.61 20.04
CA GLN A 446 -24.68 -21.29 19.81
C GLN A 446 -25.11 -21.47 18.35
N LYS A 447 -24.24 -21.11 17.38
CA LYS A 447 -24.51 -21.35 15.96
C LYS A 447 -24.51 -22.83 15.61
N ALA A 448 -23.58 -23.61 16.19
CA ALA A 448 -23.54 -25.04 15.98
C ALA A 448 -24.80 -25.73 16.55
N ALA A 449 -25.26 -25.30 17.73
CA ALA A 449 -26.48 -25.82 18.35
C ALA A 449 -27.79 -25.45 17.59
N LYS A 450 -27.81 -24.34 16.85
CA LYS A 450 -28.97 -23.95 15.99
C LYS A 450 -29.01 -24.68 14.66
N ASN A 451 -27.87 -25.20 14.21
CA ASN A 451 -27.77 -25.92 12.93
C ASN A 451 -27.79 -27.46 13.11
N ALA A 452 -27.76 -27.95 14.36
CA ALA A 452 -28.00 -29.33 14.76
C ALA A 452 -29.49 -29.57 15.11
#